data_cd0a71252dce489a53025419864cf14e
#
_entry.id   cd0a71252dce489a53025419864cf14e
#
_cell.length_a   1.000
_cell.length_b   1.000
_cell.length_c   1.000
_cell.angle_alpha   90.00
_cell.angle_beta   90.00
_cell.angle_gamma   90.00
#
_symmetry.space_group_name_H-M   'P 1'
#
loop_
_entity.id
_entity.type
_entity.pdbx_description
1 polymer ?
#
loop_
_entity_poly.entity_id
_entity_poly.type
_entity_poly.pdbx_seq_one_letter_code
_entity_poly.pdbx_strand_id
1 'polypeptide(L)' 'MADTPAELDEWTTELATALGIDASTVPTSQLLDLTRDVAHGITRPAGPVSTYLVGIAVARGIPLDDAVRTTRELVERRTA' A
#
# COMPACT_ATOMS: atom_id res chain seq x y z
N MET A 1 0.18 15.91 -4.36
CA MET A 1 -0.34 14.55 -4.44
C MET A 1 -0.50 14.13 -5.89
N ALA A 2 0.02 12.98 -6.20
CA ALA A 2 -0.06 12.49 -7.58
C ALA A 2 -1.48 11.95 -7.84
N ASP A 3 -2.02 12.28 -9.00
CA ASP A 3 -3.30 11.74 -9.42
C ASP A 3 -3.14 10.29 -9.80
N THR A 4 -4.11 9.48 -9.44
CA THR A 4 -4.14 8.07 -9.83
C THR A 4 -4.63 8.02 -11.29
N PRO A 5 -3.85 7.42 -12.21
CA PRO A 5 -4.30 7.30 -13.60
C PRO A 5 -5.61 6.53 -13.69
N ALA A 6 -6.47 6.95 -14.61
CA ALA A 6 -7.74 6.26 -14.84
C ALA A 6 -7.52 4.78 -15.16
N GLU A 7 -6.45 4.48 -15.88
CA GLU A 7 -6.09 3.11 -16.23
C GLU A 7 -5.84 2.27 -14.98
N LEU A 8 -5.21 2.85 -13.96
CA LEU A 8 -4.96 2.13 -12.71
C LEU A 8 -6.28 1.86 -11.98
N ASP A 9 -7.20 2.82 -11.98
CA ASP A 9 -8.50 2.62 -11.35
C ASP A 9 -9.29 1.50 -12.04
N GLU A 10 -9.26 1.47 -13.36
CA GLU A 10 -9.91 0.42 -14.14
C GLU A 10 -9.31 -0.95 -13.82
N TRP A 11 -7.99 -1.03 -13.79
CA TRP A 11 -7.29 -2.27 -13.46
C TRP A 11 -7.63 -2.73 -12.04
N THR A 12 -7.62 -1.78 -11.09
CA THR A 12 -7.92 -2.10 -9.70
C THR A 12 -9.33 -2.68 -9.55
N THR A 13 -10.30 -2.08 -10.23
CA THR A 13 -11.67 -2.56 -10.20
C THR A 13 -11.77 -3.96 -10.81
N GLU A 14 -11.12 -4.16 -11.95
CA GLU A 14 -11.14 -5.45 -12.66
C GLU A 14 -10.51 -6.55 -11.83
N LEU A 15 -9.33 -6.27 -11.25
CA LEU A 15 -8.64 -7.26 -10.45
C LEU A 15 -9.38 -7.55 -9.15
N ALA A 16 -9.88 -6.52 -8.48
CA ALA A 16 -10.64 -6.71 -7.25
C ALA A 16 -11.88 -7.58 -7.50
N THR A 17 -12.59 -7.32 -8.59
CA THR A 17 -13.75 -8.12 -8.96
C THR A 17 -13.38 -9.57 -9.18
N ALA A 18 -12.29 -9.82 -9.91
CA ALA A 18 -11.82 -11.19 -10.17
C ALA A 18 -11.44 -11.91 -8.88
N LEU A 19 -10.94 -11.17 -7.88
CA LEU A 19 -10.53 -11.75 -6.59
C LEU A 19 -11.66 -11.77 -5.57
N GLY A 20 -12.84 -11.28 -5.91
CA GLY A 20 -13.97 -11.24 -4.98
C GLY A 20 -13.83 -10.18 -3.90
N ILE A 21 -13.12 -9.11 -4.19
CA ILE A 21 -12.86 -8.02 -3.25
C ILE A 21 -13.59 -6.77 -3.73
N ASP A 22 -14.18 -6.03 -2.78
CA ASP A 22 -14.83 -4.76 -3.09
C ASP A 22 -13.76 -3.71 -3.39
N ALA A 23 -13.71 -3.21 -4.64
CA ALA A 23 -12.70 -2.27 -5.08
C ALA A 23 -12.72 -0.96 -4.27
N SER A 24 -13.87 -0.59 -3.71
CA SER A 24 -13.97 0.64 -2.92
C SER A 24 -13.20 0.56 -1.61
N THR A 25 -12.80 -0.63 -1.18
CA THR A 25 -12.01 -0.82 0.04
C THR A 25 -10.51 -0.71 -0.20
N VAL A 26 -10.08 -0.54 -1.46
CA VAL A 26 -8.65 -0.49 -1.79
C VAL A 26 -8.13 0.95 -1.62
N PRO A 27 -7.21 1.20 -0.67
CA PRO A 27 -6.71 2.56 -0.42
C PRO A 27 -5.55 2.90 -1.36
N THR A 28 -5.86 3.04 -2.64
CA THR A 28 -4.85 3.16 -3.70
C THR A 28 -3.84 4.28 -3.46
N SER A 29 -4.31 5.49 -3.16
CA SER A 29 -3.39 6.62 -2.94
C SER A 29 -2.44 6.38 -1.78
N GLN A 30 -2.95 5.85 -0.67
CA GLN A 30 -2.10 5.56 0.49
C GLN A 30 -1.07 4.48 0.17
N LEU A 31 -1.48 3.46 -0.59
CA LEU A 31 -0.55 2.38 -0.96
C LEU A 31 0.54 2.88 -1.90
N LEU A 32 0.20 3.75 -2.85
CA LEU A 32 1.21 4.31 -3.76
C LEU A 32 2.19 5.20 -3.01
N ASP A 33 1.70 6.03 -2.08
CA ASP A 33 2.56 6.88 -1.27
C ASP A 33 3.50 6.04 -0.40
N LEU A 34 2.96 5.00 0.25
CA LEU A 34 3.76 4.11 1.09
C LEU A 34 4.81 3.37 0.26
N THR A 35 4.42 2.88 -0.92
CA THR A 35 5.33 2.18 -1.82
C THR A 35 6.52 3.06 -2.16
N ARG A 36 6.26 4.34 -2.49
CA ARG A 36 7.32 5.28 -2.81
C ARG A 36 8.25 5.51 -1.62
N ASP A 37 7.70 5.72 -0.44
CA ASP A 37 8.49 5.97 0.76
C ASP A 37 9.39 4.78 1.09
N VAL A 38 8.84 3.57 1.01
CA VAL A 38 9.61 2.35 1.28
C VAL A 38 10.68 2.12 0.21
N ALA A 39 10.32 2.32 -1.04
CA ALA A 39 11.27 2.12 -2.15
C ALA A 39 12.46 3.05 -2.03
N HIS A 40 12.24 4.30 -1.62
CA HIS A 40 13.30 5.28 -1.47
C HIS A 40 14.10 5.08 -0.18
N GLY A 41 13.44 4.70 0.91
CA GLY A 41 14.11 4.57 2.20
C GLY A 41 14.79 3.22 2.42
N ILE A 42 14.31 2.16 1.81
CA ILE A 42 14.87 0.82 1.98
C ILE A 42 15.49 0.33 0.67
N THR A 43 14.66 -0.12 -0.25
CA THR A 43 15.08 -0.54 -1.59
C THR A 43 13.81 -0.66 -2.44
N ARG A 44 13.97 -0.54 -3.76
CA ARG A 44 12.82 -0.54 -4.64
C ARG A 44 11.94 -1.79 -4.51
N PRO A 45 12.48 -3.02 -4.48
CA PRO A 45 11.63 -4.20 -4.35
C PRO A 45 10.89 -4.31 -3.03
N ALA A 46 11.31 -3.57 -2.01
CA ALA A 46 10.63 -3.58 -0.72
C ALA A 46 9.24 -2.92 -0.80
N GLY A 47 9.00 -2.07 -1.81
CA GLY A 47 7.70 -1.42 -1.97
C GLY A 47 6.55 -2.43 -2.04
N PRO A 48 6.50 -3.27 -3.08
CA PRO A 48 5.39 -4.25 -3.20
C PRO A 48 5.37 -5.27 -2.06
N VAL A 49 6.53 -5.67 -1.54
CA VAL A 49 6.56 -6.61 -0.41
C VAL A 49 5.93 -5.99 0.81
N SER A 50 6.24 -4.71 1.08
CA SER A 50 5.69 -4.01 2.24
C SER A 50 4.19 -3.81 2.12
N THR A 51 3.69 -3.44 0.94
CA THR A 51 2.25 -3.25 0.76
C THR A 51 1.49 -4.57 0.91
N TYR A 52 2.08 -5.68 0.47
CA TYR A 52 1.49 -7.00 0.69
C TYR A 52 1.36 -7.30 2.19
N LEU A 53 2.43 -7.04 2.94
CA LEU A 53 2.42 -7.25 4.40
C LEU A 53 1.40 -6.35 5.08
N VAL A 54 1.30 -5.10 4.67
CA VAL A 54 0.30 -4.17 5.19
C VAL A 54 -1.10 -4.72 4.92
N GLY A 55 -1.34 -5.24 3.71
CA GLY A 55 -2.63 -5.83 3.36
C GLY A 55 -2.99 -7.02 4.25
N ILE A 56 -2.02 -7.88 4.56
CA ILE A 56 -2.24 -9.00 5.48
C ILE A 56 -2.59 -8.47 6.87
N ALA A 57 -1.87 -7.47 7.36
CA ALA A 57 -2.12 -6.89 8.68
C ALA A 57 -3.55 -6.34 8.77
N VAL A 58 -3.98 -5.62 7.74
CA VAL A 58 -5.34 -5.08 7.69
C VAL A 58 -6.37 -6.20 7.68
N ALA A 59 -6.12 -7.25 6.91
CA ALA A 59 -7.04 -8.40 6.85
C ALA A 59 -7.15 -9.10 8.20
N ARG A 60 -6.12 -8.99 9.05
CA ARG A 60 -6.12 -9.58 10.39
C ARG A 60 -6.64 -8.63 11.45
N GLY A 61 -7.15 -7.47 11.07
CA GLY A 61 -7.82 -6.56 11.98
C GLY A 61 -7.00 -5.36 12.44
N ILE A 62 -5.78 -5.18 11.95
CA ILE A 62 -5.00 -3.98 12.28
C ILE A 62 -5.54 -2.83 11.41
N PRO A 63 -5.93 -1.70 12.02
CA PRO A 63 -6.38 -0.55 11.23
C PRO A 63 -5.31 -0.11 10.22
N LEU A 64 -5.74 0.25 9.03
CA LEU A 64 -4.83 0.65 7.96
C LEU A 64 -3.86 1.75 8.41
N ASP A 65 -4.38 2.79 9.06
CA ASP A 65 -3.53 3.90 9.49
C ASP A 65 -2.43 3.44 10.45
N ASP A 66 -2.73 2.48 11.31
CA ASP A 66 -1.74 1.93 12.24
C ASP A 66 -0.69 1.12 11.50
N ALA A 67 -1.10 0.30 10.54
CA ALA A 67 -0.16 -0.51 9.77
C ALA A 67 0.77 0.39 8.93
N VAL A 68 0.22 1.43 8.32
CA VAL A 68 1.01 2.39 7.53
C VAL A 68 1.99 3.14 8.43
N ARG A 69 1.52 3.62 9.57
CA ARG A 69 2.38 4.35 10.51
C ARG A 69 3.53 3.47 10.99
N THR A 70 3.24 2.23 11.36
CA THR A 70 4.26 1.30 11.82
C THR A 70 5.32 1.09 10.74
N THR A 71 4.89 0.93 9.49
CA THR A 71 5.81 0.76 8.36
C THR A 71 6.71 1.97 8.21
N ARG A 72 6.13 3.18 8.24
CA ARG A 72 6.91 4.41 8.10
C ARG A 72 7.90 4.61 9.24
N GLU A 73 7.52 4.27 10.45
CA GLU A 73 8.42 4.37 11.59
C GLU A 73 9.64 3.47 11.42
N LEU A 74 9.44 2.26 10.90
CA LEU A 74 10.55 1.36 10.62
C LEU A 74 11.47 1.91 9.53
N VAL A 75 10.90 2.47 8.46
CA VAL A 75 11.70 3.09 7.40
C VAL A 75 12.55 4.22 7.99
N GLU A 76 11.95 5.07 8.81
CA GLU A 76 12.66 6.19 9.42
C GLU A 76 13.80 5.72 10.31
N ARG A 77 13.58 4.66 11.08
CA ARG A 77 14.64 4.13 11.95
C ARG A 77 15.81 3.59 11.16
N ARG A 78 15.55 2.97 10.02
CA ARG A 78 16.62 2.40 9.20
C ARG A 78 17.36 3.46 8.40
N THR A 79 16.75 4.61 8.16
CA THR A 79 17.36 5.71 7.39
C THR A 79 17.94 6.81 8.26
N ALA A 80 17.71 6.77 9.55
CA ALA A 80 18.21 7.77 10.49
C ALA A 80 19.71 7.66 10.71
#